data_91e425ecb84a655c48d0bd5b5e04301e
#
_entry.id   91e425ecb84a655c48d0bd5b5e04301e
#
_cell.length_a   1.000
_cell.length_b   1.000
_cell.length_c   1.000
_cell.angle_alpha   90.00
_cell.angle_beta   90.00
_cell.angle_gamma   90.00
#
_symmetry.space_group_name_H-M   'P 1'
#
loop_
_entity.id
_entity.type
_entity.pdbx_description
1 polymer ?
#
loop_
_entity_poly.entity_id
_entity_poly.type
_entity_poly.pdbx_seq_one_letter_code
_entity_poly.pdbx_strand_id
1 'polypeptide(L)' 'MATIITTKAHGDVPVPSGCTVKVDRNGGLVITNDDDAVVDAWLPNGWVSFRVDNDHHKG' A
#
# COMPACT_ATOMS: atom_id res chain seq x y z
N MET A 1 -6.87 5.02 10.66
CA MET A 1 -5.61 4.42 10.22
C MET A 1 -5.69 4.13 8.74
N ALA A 2 -4.71 4.53 8.01
CA ALA A 2 -4.67 4.31 6.57
C ALA A 2 -3.27 3.97 6.16
N THR A 3 -3.14 3.17 5.11
CA THR A 3 -1.84 2.86 4.53
C THR A 3 -1.69 3.67 3.26
N ILE A 4 -0.55 4.28 3.09
CA ILE A 4 -0.26 5.12 1.94
C ILE A 4 1.01 4.62 1.28
N ILE A 5 0.94 4.43 -0.03
CA ILE A 5 2.09 3.99 -0.81
C ILE A 5 2.61 5.20 -1.56
N THR A 6 3.90 5.46 -1.42
CA THR A 6 4.56 6.50 -2.20
C THR A 6 5.06 5.89 -3.50
N THR A 7 4.58 6.38 -4.60
CA THR A 7 4.94 5.84 -5.91
C THR A 7 5.71 6.87 -6.73
N LYS A 8 6.40 6.40 -7.76
CA LYS A 8 7.20 7.27 -8.60
C LYS A 8 6.35 8.04 -9.61
N ALA A 9 5.31 7.40 -10.11
CA ALA A 9 4.53 8.00 -11.18
C ALA A 9 3.32 8.79 -10.67
N HIS A 10 2.77 8.39 -9.54
CA HIS A 10 1.52 8.95 -9.06
C HIS A 10 1.62 9.61 -7.68
N GLY A 11 2.82 9.67 -7.12
CA GLY A 11 2.99 10.23 -5.79
C GLY A 11 2.38 9.32 -4.73
N ASP A 12 1.75 9.90 -3.74
CA ASP A 12 1.15 9.15 -2.64
C ASP A 12 -0.20 8.59 -3.06
N VAL A 13 -0.35 7.28 -2.94
CA VAL A 13 -1.58 6.58 -3.30
C VAL A 13 -2.14 5.92 -2.05
N PRO A 14 -3.37 6.23 -1.66
CA PRO A 14 -3.96 5.60 -0.48
C PRO A 14 -4.40 4.18 -0.80
N VAL A 15 -4.27 3.32 0.20
CA VAL A 15 -4.73 1.93 0.10
C VAL A 15 -6.12 1.87 0.70
N PRO A 16 -7.08 1.23 0.04
CA PRO A 16 -8.45 1.13 0.58
C PRO A 16 -8.48 0.44 1.93
N SER A 17 -9.45 0.79 2.75
CA SER A 17 -9.61 0.15 4.05
C SER A 17 -9.83 -1.33 3.90
N GLY A 18 -9.34 -2.10 4.82
CA GLY A 18 -9.52 -3.54 4.81
C GLY A 18 -8.55 -4.28 3.92
N CYS A 19 -7.62 -3.57 3.30
CA CYS A 19 -6.60 -4.19 2.47
C CYS A 19 -5.27 -4.26 3.20
N THR A 20 -4.47 -5.25 2.85
CA THR A 20 -3.15 -5.48 3.43
C THR A 20 -2.10 -5.29 2.35
N VAL A 21 -1.00 -4.64 2.72
CA VAL A 21 0.12 -4.41 1.81
C VAL A 21 1.21 -5.40 2.16
N LYS A 22 1.70 -6.10 1.15
CA LYS A 22 2.79 -7.07 1.32
C LYS A 22 3.87 -6.79 0.30
N VAL A 23 5.13 -7.03 0.68
CA VAL A 23 6.25 -6.91 -0.24
C VAL A 23 6.53 -8.30 -0.81
N ASP A 24 6.54 -8.39 -2.14
CA ASP A 24 6.82 -9.63 -2.82
C ASP A 24 8.30 -9.97 -2.74
N ARG A 25 8.64 -11.23 -2.98
CA ARG A 25 10.03 -11.66 -2.95
C ARG A 25 10.88 -10.95 -4.01
N ASN A 26 10.27 -10.47 -5.05
CA ASN A 26 10.96 -9.74 -6.12
C ASN A 26 11.11 -8.27 -5.80
N GLY A 27 10.61 -7.83 -4.66
CA GLY A 27 10.65 -6.43 -4.30
C GLY A 27 9.44 -5.64 -4.76
N GLY A 28 8.49 -6.29 -5.39
CA GLY A 28 7.23 -5.64 -5.77
C GLY A 28 6.30 -5.52 -4.59
N LEU A 29 5.24 -4.76 -4.77
CA LEU A 29 4.26 -4.54 -3.72
C LEU A 29 2.95 -5.15 -4.15
N VAL A 30 2.31 -5.89 -3.24
CA VAL A 30 1.03 -6.55 -3.52
C VAL A 30 0.03 -6.11 -2.47
N ILE A 31 -1.16 -5.74 -2.92
CA ILE A 31 -2.23 -5.32 -2.04
C ILE A 31 -3.35 -6.35 -2.13
N THR A 32 -3.72 -6.91 -0.99
CA THR A 32 -4.76 -7.94 -0.94
C THR A 32 -5.90 -7.47 -0.05
N ASN A 33 -7.10 -7.98 -0.33
CA ASN A 33 -8.27 -7.67 0.48
C ASN A 33 -8.47 -8.73 1.58
N ASP A 34 -9.60 -8.69 2.25
CA ASP A 34 -9.91 -9.61 3.33
C ASP A 34 -9.98 -11.06 2.89
N ASP A 35 -10.25 -11.29 1.63
CA ASP A 35 -10.34 -12.64 1.08
C ASP A 35 -9.01 -13.12 0.52
N ASP A 36 -7.94 -12.38 0.78
CA ASP A 36 -6.62 -12.69 0.25
C ASP A 36 -6.54 -12.56 -1.27
N ALA A 37 -7.49 -11.91 -1.87
CA ALA A 37 -7.46 -11.67 -3.30
C ALA A 37 -6.63 -10.42 -3.60
N VAL A 38 -5.80 -10.49 -4.63
CA VAL A 38 -4.98 -9.36 -5.04
C VAL A 38 -5.87 -8.32 -5.71
N VAL A 39 -5.91 -7.12 -5.14
CA VAL A 39 -6.68 -6.02 -5.70
C VAL A 39 -5.80 -5.01 -6.42
N ASP A 40 -4.51 -5.00 -6.13
CA ASP A 40 -3.57 -4.12 -6.82
C ASP A 40 -2.16 -4.63 -6.61
N ALA A 41 -1.26 -4.17 -7.44
CA ALA A 41 0.14 -4.56 -7.34
C ALA A 41 1.01 -3.51 -7.99
N TRP A 42 2.24 -3.39 -7.51
CA TRP A 42 3.21 -2.45 -8.04
C TRP A 42 4.50 -3.18 -8.36
N LEU A 43 5.11 -2.83 -9.46
CA LEU A 43 6.41 -3.39 -9.83
C LEU A 43 7.50 -2.91 -8.87
N PRO A 44 8.59 -3.65 -8.73
CA PRO A 44 9.64 -3.28 -7.78
C PRO A 44 10.18 -1.87 -7.97
N ASN A 45 10.21 -1.38 -9.18
CA ASN A 45 10.71 -0.04 -9.43
C ASN A 45 9.59 0.98 -9.63
N GLY A 46 8.36 0.63 -9.33
CA GLY A 46 7.22 1.54 -9.47
C GLY A 46 6.82 2.22 -8.18
N TRP A 47 7.32 1.78 -7.06
CA TRP A 47 6.99 2.35 -5.77
C TRP A 47 8.27 2.64 -4.99
N VAL A 48 8.18 3.54 -4.02
CA VAL A 48 9.33 3.96 -3.24
C VAL A 48 9.24 3.39 -1.83
N SER A 49 8.11 3.60 -1.19
CA SER A 49 7.92 3.14 0.18
C SER A 49 6.44 3.12 0.50
N PHE A 50 6.09 2.58 1.63
CA PHE A 50 4.73 2.69 2.13
C PHE A 50 4.77 2.94 3.62
N ARG A 51 3.71 3.54 4.15
CA ARG A 51 3.65 3.82 5.57
C ARG A 51 2.21 3.69 6.04
N VAL A 52 2.04 3.43 7.31
CA VAL A 52 0.73 3.46 7.94
C VAL A 52 0.56 4.85 8.55
N ASP A 53 -0.44 5.55 8.09
CA ASP A 53 -0.75 6.88 8.59
C ASP A 53 -1.81 6.71 9.66
N ASN A 54 -1.41 6.90 10.89
CA ASN A 54 -2.30 6.77 12.01
C ASN A 54 -3.03 8.05 12.19
N ASP A 55 -4.12 8.15 11.58
CA ASP A 55 -4.87 9.34 11.48
C ASP A 55 -5.64 9.69 12.70
N HIS A 56 -5.46 9.04 13.81
CA HIS A 56 -6.17 9.41 14.91
C HIS A 56 -5.54 10.58 15.52
N HIS A 57 -6.20 11.51 15.79
CA HIS A 57 -5.67 12.57 16.47
C HIS A 57 -6.65 12.91 17.47
N LYS A 58 -6.42 12.84 18.23
CA LYS A 58 -7.17 13.04 19.11
C LYS A 58 -7.47 14.20 19.23
N GLY A 59 -7.72 14.32 18.82
CA GLY A 59 -8.09 15.54 18.79
C GLY A 59 -8.14 16.19 19.71
#